data_e07da3661b7c28e7a5bc5b3c46cc48ce
#
_entry.id   e07da3661b7c28e7a5bc5b3c46cc48ce
#
_cell.length_a   1.000
_cell.length_b   1.000
_cell.length_c   1.000
_cell.angle_alpha   90.00
_cell.angle_beta   90.00
_cell.angle_gamma   90.00
#
_symmetry.space_group_name_H-M   'P 1'
#
loop_
_entity.id
_entity.type
_entity.pdbx_description
1 polymer ?
#
loop_
_entity_poly.entity_id
_entity_poly.type
_entity_poly.pdbx_seq_one_letter_code
_entity_poly.pdbx_strand_id
1 'polypeptide(L)'
;MRFSWDARKSRNLRERGFDFEFATQIFDATTLERVDSRRDYGERRVVALGRAQDMALTVVYTDRAEGSGEIDRRIISARKSNRREREAHKKATSAP
;
A
#
# COMPACT_ATOMS: atom_id res chain seq x y z
N MET A 1 9.28 -9.78 7.28
CA MET A 1 8.40 -8.59 7.36
C MET A 1 6.98 -9.03 7.68
N ARG A 2 6.33 -8.28 8.54
CA ARG A 2 4.97 -8.56 8.96
C ARG A 2 4.07 -7.38 8.56
N PHE A 3 2.79 -7.66 8.28
CA PHE A 3 1.80 -6.62 8.00
C PHE A 3 0.86 -6.47 9.18
N SER A 4 0.41 -5.24 9.42
CA SER A 4 -0.63 -4.93 10.41
C SER A 4 -1.54 -3.83 9.88
N TRP A 5 -2.70 -3.68 10.48
CA TRP A 5 -3.69 -2.66 10.10
C TRP A 5 -4.77 -2.53 11.18
N ASP A 6 -5.56 -1.47 11.07
CA ASP A 6 -6.73 -1.29 11.90
C ASP A 6 -7.87 -2.17 11.37
N ALA A 7 -8.32 -3.13 12.17
CA ALA A 7 -9.34 -4.09 11.75
C ALA A 7 -10.66 -3.45 11.35
N ARG A 8 -11.02 -2.32 12.00
CA ARG A 8 -12.26 -1.61 11.66
C ARG A 8 -12.17 -1.01 10.27
N LYS A 9 -11.04 -0.39 9.94
CA LYS A 9 -10.83 0.18 8.61
C LYS A 9 -10.84 -0.90 7.54
N SER A 10 -10.27 -2.06 7.83
CA SER A 10 -10.27 -3.18 6.88
C SER A 10 -11.69 -3.67 6.61
N ARG A 11 -12.50 -3.81 7.67
CA ARG A 11 -13.90 -4.22 7.51
C ARG A 11 -14.70 -3.20 6.68
N ASN A 12 -14.48 -1.91 6.94
CA ASN A 12 -15.16 -0.85 6.18
C ASN A 12 -14.77 -0.88 4.70
N LEU A 13 -13.50 -1.15 4.41
CA LEU A 13 -13.02 -1.23 3.04
C LEU A 13 -13.62 -2.42 2.30
N ARG A 14 -13.90 -3.51 3.00
CA ARG A 14 -14.48 -4.73 2.39
C ARG A 14 -15.80 -4.44 1.66
N GLU A 15 -16.57 -3.47 2.15
CA GLU A 15 -17.79 -3.04 1.47
C GLU A 15 -17.53 -2.48 0.07
N ARG A 16 -16.29 -2.07 -0.20
CA ARG A 16 -15.87 -1.56 -1.51
C ARG A 16 -15.23 -2.64 -2.40
N GLY A 17 -15.27 -3.89 -1.95
CA GLY A 17 -14.87 -5.02 -2.77
C GLY A 17 -13.54 -5.68 -2.39
N PHE A 18 -12.80 -5.16 -1.42
CA PHE A 18 -11.55 -5.78 -0.95
C PHE A 18 -11.22 -5.28 0.46
N ASP A 19 -10.27 -5.95 1.13
CA ASP A 19 -9.82 -5.56 2.46
C ASP A 19 -8.31 -5.30 2.46
N PHE A 20 -7.77 -4.94 3.63
CA PHE A 20 -6.34 -4.65 3.74
C PHE A 20 -5.48 -5.88 3.55
N GLU A 21 -5.96 -7.06 3.97
CA GLU A 21 -5.23 -8.29 3.73
C GLU A 21 -5.03 -8.53 2.23
N PHE A 22 -6.09 -8.36 1.44
CA PHE A 22 -5.99 -8.44 -0.02
C PHE A 22 -5.00 -7.39 -0.57
N ALA A 23 -5.05 -6.17 -0.04
CA ALA A 23 -4.21 -5.08 -0.53
C ALA A 23 -2.72 -5.36 -0.32
N THR A 24 -2.34 -6.15 0.69
CA THR A 24 -0.93 -6.49 0.91
C THR A 24 -0.32 -7.25 -0.26
N GLN A 25 -1.14 -7.86 -1.11
CA GLN A 25 -0.65 -8.60 -2.27
C GLN A 25 0.11 -7.72 -3.27
N ILE A 26 -0.08 -6.40 -3.24
CA ILE A 26 0.68 -5.53 -4.15
C ILE A 26 2.19 -5.64 -3.89
N PHE A 27 2.59 -6.02 -2.68
CA PHE A 27 4.00 -6.12 -2.30
C PHE A 27 4.64 -7.44 -2.74
N ASP A 28 3.87 -8.34 -3.35
CA ASP A 28 4.41 -9.57 -3.94
C ASP A 28 5.11 -9.32 -5.28
N ALA A 29 4.91 -8.14 -5.86
CA ALA A 29 5.50 -7.75 -7.12
C ALA A 29 6.05 -6.32 -7.00
N THR A 30 6.56 -5.79 -8.11
CA THR A 30 7.16 -4.45 -8.11
C THR A 30 6.10 -3.37 -7.91
N THR A 31 6.37 -2.47 -6.98
CA THR A 31 5.53 -1.30 -6.72
C THR A 31 6.27 -0.03 -7.14
N LEU A 32 5.51 1.03 -7.43
CA LEU A 32 6.04 2.38 -7.60
C LEU A 32 5.73 3.15 -6.34
N GLU A 33 6.77 3.65 -5.65
CA GLU A 33 6.59 4.24 -4.33
C GLU A 33 7.14 5.65 -4.25
N ARG A 34 6.49 6.47 -3.41
CA ARG A 34 6.99 7.79 -3.04
C ARG A 34 6.62 8.09 -1.59
N VAL A 35 7.43 8.92 -0.96
CA VAL A 35 7.14 9.38 0.41
C VAL A 35 5.95 10.35 0.35
N ASP A 36 5.01 10.18 1.27
CA ASP A 36 3.89 11.10 1.41
C ASP A 36 4.32 12.26 2.29
N SER A 37 4.61 13.40 1.66
CA SER A 37 5.11 14.60 2.32
C SER A 37 4.07 15.71 2.43
N ARG A 38 2.79 15.39 2.19
CA ARG A 38 1.73 16.41 2.22
C ARG A 38 1.59 17.11 3.56
N ARG A 39 1.98 16.44 4.63
CA ARG A 39 2.02 17.04 5.97
C ARG A 39 2.92 16.21 6.87
N ASP A 40 3.21 16.75 8.06
CA ASP A 40 3.96 16.01 9.07
C ASP A 40 3.01 15.10 9.85
N TYR A 41 3.20 13.79 9.66
CA TYR A 41 2.39 12.76 10.34
C TYR A 41 3.06 12.25 11.63
N GLY A 42 4.25 12.77 11.98
CA GLY A 42 5.03 12.20 13.06
C GLY A 42 5.69 10.87 12.71
N GLU A 43 5.54 10.41 11.48
CA GLU A 43 6.10 9.16 10.97
C GLU A 43 6.27 9.25 9.45
N ARG A 44 7.16 8.43 8.91
CA ARG A 44 7.38 8.39 7.47
C ARG A 44 6.29 7.53 6.84
N ARG A 45 5.44 8.12 6.03
CA ARG A 45 4.41 7.41 5.26
C ARG A 45 4.83 7.30 3.81
N VAL A 46 4.55 6.14 3.23
CA VAL A 46 4.87 5.83 1.84
C VAL A 46 3.59 5.53 1.09
N VAL A 47 3.46 6.09 -0.11
CA VAL A 47 2.37 5.77 -1.04
C VAL A 47 2.92 4.77 -2.05
N ALA A 48 2.31 3.59 -2.11
CA ALA A 48 2.74 2.52 -3.00
C ALA A 48 1.63 2.23 -4.03
N LEU A 49 2.02 2.25 -5.30
CA LEU A 49 1.13 1.86 -6.41
C LEU A 49 1.52 0.46 -6.83
N GLY A 50 0.54 -0.42 -6.95
CA GLY A 50 0.80 -1.79 -7.36
C GLY A 50 -0.46 -2.52 -7.82
N ARG A 51 -0.34 -3.82 -8.02
CA ARG A 51 -1.47 -4.65 -8.42
C ARG A 51 -1.59 -5.85 -7.49
N ALA A 52 -2.83 -6.12 -7.11
CA ALA A 52 -3.22 -7.33 -6.38
C ALA A 52 -4.16 -8.09 -7.33
N GLN A 53 -3.69 -9.19 -7.89
CA GLN A 53 -4.43 -9.92 -8.94
C GLN A 53 -4.77 -8.97 -10.10
N ASP A 54 -6.05 -8.77 -10.40
CA ASP A 54 -6.48 -7.88 -11.50
C ASP A 54 -6.67 -6.43 -11.07
N MET A 55 -6.48 -6.12 -9.80
CA MET A 55 -6.87 -4.85 -9.24
C MET A 55 -5.66 -3.95 -8.99
N ALA A 56 -5.66 -2.76 -9.61
CA ALA A 56 -4.64 -1.75 -9.36
C ALA A 56 -5.01 -1.01 -8.07
N LEU A 57 -4.11 -0.98 -7.11
CA LEU A 57 -4.36 -0.41 -5.79
C LEU A 57 -3.30 0.62 -5.42
N THR A 58 -3.75 1.64 -4.68
CA THR A 58 -2.89 2.64 -4.06
C THR A 58 -2.95 2.41 -2.56
N VAL A 59 -1.81 2.09 -1.96
CA VAL A 59 -1.71 1.73 -0.54
C VAL A 59 -0.77 2.69 0.15
N VAL A 60 -1.20 3.21 1.30
CA VAL A 60 -0.35 4.04 2.16
C VAL A 60 0.06 3.21 3.36
N TYR A 61 1.34 3.19 3.66
CA TYR A 61 1.86 2.42 4.77
C TYR A 61 2.97 3.16 5.50
N THR A 62 3.29 2.69 6.70
CA THR A 62 4.47 3.10 7.45
C THR A 62 5.16 1.86 7.98
N ASP A 63 6.49 1.84 7.91
CA ASP A 63 7.27 0.73 8.42
C ASP A 63 7.80 1.06 9.81
N ARG A 64 7.70 0.09 10.72
CA ARG A 64 8.19 0.22 12.08
C ARG A 64 9.13 -0.94 12.38
N ALA A 65 10.31 -0.63 12.92
CA ALA A 65 11.23 -1.66 13.37
C ALA A 65 10.76 -2.18 14.73
N GLU A 66 10.69 -3.51 14.86
CA GLU A 66 10.41 -4.16 16.13
C GLU A 66 11.71 -4.50 16.85
N GLY A 67 11.63 -4.82 18.14
CA GLY A 67 12.81 -5.11 18.97
C GLY A 67 13.64 -6.30 18.46
N SER A 68 13.03 -7.19 17.68
CA SER A 68 13.70 -8.35 17.08
C SER A 68 14.43 -8.01 15.78
N GLY A 69 14.32 -6.78 15.30
CA GLY A 69 14.81 -6.40 13.97
C GLY A 69 13.81 -6.66 12.86
N GLU A 70 12.70 -7.30 13.16
CA GLU A 70 11.61 -7.52 12.21
C GLU A 70 10.96 -6.20 11.85
N ILE A 71 10.55 -6.05 10.59
CA ILE A 71 9.83 -4.86 10.15
C ILE A 71 8.33 -5.17 10.17
N ASP A 72 7.55 -4.32 10.86
CA ASP A 72 6.10 -4.33 10.80
C ASP A 72 5.66 -3.25 9.82
N ARG A 73 5.03 -3.66 8.70
CA ARG A 73 4.48 -2.73 7.72
C ARG A 73 3.03 -2.47 8.06
N ARG A 74 2.78 -1.30 8.62
CA ARG A 74 1.44 -0.88 9.03
C ARG A 74 0.71 -0.28 7.83
N ILE A 75 -0.35 -0.95 7.36
CA ILE A 75 -1.18 -0.43 6.29
C ILE A 75 -2.13 0.63 6.87
N ILE A 76 -2.07 1.85 6.34
CA ILE A 76 -2.84 2.97 6.84
C ILE A 76 -4.12 3.15 6.03
N SER A 77 -4.00 3.04 4.71
CA SER A 77 -5.15 3.15 3.82
C SER A 77 -4.89 2.39 2.53
N ALA A 78 -5.97 2.01 1.87
CA ALA A 78 -5.90 1.35 0.57
C ALA A 78 -7.14 1.73 -0.22
N ARG A 79 -6.96 1.95 -1.53
CA ARG A 79 -8.05 2.28 -2.44
C ARG A 79 -7.69 1.82 -3.84
N LYS A 80 -8.69 1.73 -4.71
CA LYS A 80 -8.44 1.48 -6.11
C LYS A 80 -7.69 2.66 -6.70
N SER A 81 -6.69 2.39 -7.53
CA SER A 81 -5.92 3.43 -8.20
C SER A 81 -6.77 4.14 -9.24
N ASN A 82 -6.55 5.45 -9.39
CA ASN A 82 -7.15 6.19 -10.48
C ASN A 82 -6.37 5.93 -11.78
N ARG A 83 -6.86 6.47 -12.89
CA ARG A 83 -6.24 6.25 -14.21
C ARG A 83 -4.78 6.71 -14.24
N ARG A 84 -4.51 7.91 -13.70
CA ARG A 84 -3.16 8.47 -13.71
C ARG A 84 -2.19 7.57 -12.92
N GLU A 85 -2.63 7.07 -11.79
CA GLU A 85 -1.83 6.16 -10.96
C GLU A 85 -1.57 4.84 -11.67
N ARG A 86 -2.59 4.26 -12.30
CA ARG A 86 -2.43 3.03 -13.07
C ARG A 86 -1.42 3.19 -14.18
N GLU A 87 -1.50 4.30 -14.92
CA GLU A 87 -0.57 4.58 -16.00
C GLU A 87 0.86 4.80 -15.49
N ALA A 88 1.02 5.51 -14.38
CA ALA A 88 2.34 5.73 -13.79
C ALA A 88 2.99 4.42 -13.36
N HIS A 89 2.24 3.52 -12.71
CA HIS A 89 2.75 2.23 -12.29
C HIS A 89 3.11 1.37 -13.50
N LYS A 90 2.24 1.31 -14.48
CA LYS A 90 2.47 0.54 -15.71
C LYS A 90 3.74 1.01 -16.42
N LYS A 91 3.92 2.32 -16.56
CA LYS A 91 5.10 2.91 -17.19
C LYS A 91 6.38 2.57 -16.42
N ALA A 92 6.33 2.68 -15.09
CA ALA A 92 7.49 2.43 -14.23
C ALA A 92 7.89 0.95 -14.20
N THR A 93 6.95 0.05 -14.38
CA THR A 93 7.19 -1.40 -14.30
C THR A 93 7.28 -2.09 -15.65
N SER A 94 7.08 -1.35 -16.75
CA SER A 94 7.26 -1.91 -18.09
C SER A 94 8.74 -2.10 -18.36
N ALA A 95 9.12 -3.30 -18.82
CA ALA A 95 10.48 -3.54 -19.26
C ALA A 95 10.78 -2.70 -20.50
N PRO A 96 11.97 -2.10 -20.58
CA PRO A 96 12.39 -1.41 -21.81
C PRO A 96 12.58 -2.40 -22.96
#